data_01878da677ddebdabc896ee3b8fba87f
#
_entry.id   01878da677ddebdabc896ee3b8fba87f
#
_cell.length_a   1.000
_cell.length_b   1.000
_cell.length_c   1.000
_cell.angle_alpha   90.00
_cell.angle_beta   90.00
_cell.angle_gamma   90.00
#
_symmetry.space_group_name_H-M   'P 1'
#
loop_
_entity.id
_entity.type
_entity.pdbx_description
1 polymer ?
#
loop_
_entity_poly.entity_id
_entity_poly.type
_entity_poly.pdbx_seq_one_letter_code
_entity_poly.pdbx_strand_id
1 'polypeptide(L)'
;MKKSFAFLAIFFLSAFAFAQSANFKITGKVIDGATSHALQAASVFAQSTTIGTATDADGNFTLTLPNGGYDLVITFTGYETVTRRITTADGDDKNIVITIRPKVNSLEDVVVKASNEVKDGWEKYGSFFLENFLGKTTNSKLCSITNKDVLKFYFSKKRNRLKVLANAPLEIENHALGYKLKYALDSFTHEYTTQASTYTGYPLFEEMQPVNAEQKTTWQVNRFKAYKGSMLHFMRSVYSRSLKEEGFEIQFVAKTSDRETAVKLPDFYGALNYNKEDSTQMVYIIPNQPDIAVLYNKEEPEAGYILLNEDEPKKYEQSIITIVSNTSIAIEQNGYYFDQNDITITGYWAWDKIADMVPYEYRPD
;
A
#
# COMPACT_ATOMS: atom_id res chain seq x y z
N MET A 1 -20.17 -40.71 42.05
CA MET A 1 -20.29 -39.36 41.41
C MET A 1 -19.03 -38.48 41.47
N LYS A 2 -17.79 -39.04 41.48
CA LYS A 2 -16.52 -38.25 41.55
C LYS A 2 -15.62 -38.42 40.32
N LYS A 3 -16.01 -39.15 39.28
CA LYS A 3 -15.19 -39.38 38.07
C LYS A 3 -15.62 -38.60 36.82
N SER A 4 -16.78 -37.95 36.82
CA SER A 4 -17.29 -37.21 35.66
C SER A 4 -16.85 -35.74 35.62
N PHE A 5 -16.29 -35.19 36.71
CA PHE A 5 -15.85 -33.79 36.78
C PHE A 5 -14.45 -33.54 36.22
N ALA A 6 -13.62 -34.60 36.17
CA ALA A 6 -12.25 -34.50 35.64
C ALA A 6 -12.21 -34.44 34.09
N PHE A 7 -13.21 -34.99 33.42
CA PHE A 7 -13.25 -34.98 31.93
C PHE A 7 -13.73 -33.67 31.32
N LEU A 8 -14.51 -32.89 32.09
CA LEU A 8 -15.01 -31.58 31.62
C LEU A 8 -13.95 -30.47 31.74
N ALA A 9 -12.99 -30.60 32.67
CA ALA A 9 -11.93 -29.62 32.87
C ALA A 9 -10.84 -29.71 31.79
N ILE A 10 -10.64 -30.89 31.16
CA ILE A 10 -9.64 -31.10 30.08
C ILE A 10 -10.15 -30.53 28.75
N PHE A 11 -11.48 -30.43 28.55
CA PHE A 11 -12.06 -29.90 27.30
C PHE A 11 -12.00 -28.35 27.23
N PHE A 12 -11.85 -27.68 28.37
CA PHE A 12 -11.75 -26.20 28.43
C PHE A 12 -10.30 -25.67 28.31
N LEU A 13 -9.28 -26.51 28.42
CA LEU A 13 -7.87 -26.09 28.31
C LEU A 13 -7.36 -26.09 26.86
N SER A 14 -8.12 -26.61 25.90
CA SER A 14 -7.68 -26.68 24.49
C SER A 14 -8.13 -25.49 23.62
N ALA A 15 -8.78 -24.47 24.19
CA ALA A 15 -9.36 -23.34 23.42
C ALA A 15 -8.45 -22.08 23.37
N PHE A 16 -7.26 -22.10 23.98
CA PHE A 16 -6.25 -21.03 23.85
C PHE A 16 -5.07 -21.45 22.98
N ALA A 17 -5.35 -22.03 21.83
CA ALA A 17 -4.39 -21.95 20.74
C ALA A 17 -4.40 -20.51 20.23
N PHE A 18 -3.59 -19.64 20.84
CA PHE A 18 -3.18 -18.42 20.20
C PHE A 18 -2.64 -18.83 18.83
N ALA A 19 -3.31 -18.43 17.77
CA ALA A 19 -2.76 -18.50 16.43
C ALA A 19 -1.51 -17.60 16.46
N GLN A 20 -0.35 -18.17 16.82
CA GLN A 20 0.92 -17.54 16.58
C GLN A 20 0.96 -17.31 15.09
N SER A 21 0.97 -16.06 14.65
CA SER A 21 1.20 -15.75 13.25
C SER A 21 2.55 -16.39 12.92
N ALA A 22 2.52 -17.42 12.09
CA ALA A 22 3.75 -18.05 11.65
C ALA A 22 4.57 -16.96 10.93
N ASN A 23 5.87 -16.90 11.20
CA ASN A 23 6.80 -15.99 10.57
C ASN A 23 7.73 -16.78 9.67
N PHE A 24 8.22 -16.15 8.61
CA PHE A 24 9.29 -16.70 7.79
C PHE A 24 10.48 -15.75 7.78
N LYS A 25 11.67 -16.29 7.53
CA LYS A 25 12.93 -15.57 7.62
C LYS A 25 13.59 -15.45 6.25
N ILE A 26 13.93 -14.22 5.87
CA ILE A 26 14.69 -13.91 4.66
C ILE A 26 16.09 -13.49 5.06
N THR A 27 17.10 -14.08 4.44
CA THR A 27 18.50 -13.69 4.56
C THR A 27 19.10 -13.45 3.20
N GLY A 28 20.02 -12.50 3.09
CA GLY A 28 20.66 -12.22 1.81
C GLY A 28 21.81 -11.26 1.91
N LYS A 29 22.30 -10.88 0.72
CA LYS A 29 23.43 -9.96 0.55
C LYS A 29 23.11 -8.96 -0.54
N VAL A 30 23.47 -7.69 -0.31
CA VAL A 30 23.36 -6.62 -1.32
C VAL A 30 24.75 -6.30 -1.84
N ILE A 31 24.90 -6.29 -3.18
CA ILE A 31 26.14 -6.02 -3.87
C ILE A 31 25.98 -4.95 -4.95
N ASP A 32 27.06 -4.24 -5.23
CA ASP A 32 27.18 -3.31 -6.36
C ASP A 32 27.28 -4.07 -7.68
N GLY A 33 26.43 -3.75 -8.64
CA GLY A 33 26.37 -4.43 -9.95
C GLY A 33 27.54 -4.11 -10.89
N ALA A 34 28.30 -3.06 -10.63
CA ALA A 34 29.47 -2.70 -11.44
C ALA A 34 30.77 -3.34 -10.90
N THR A 35 30.91 -3.40 -9.56
CA THR A 35 32.16 -3.81 -8.91
C THR A 35 32.04 -5.16 -8.18
N SER A 36 30.83 -5.67 -7.97
CA SER A 36 30.53 -6.84 -7.15
C SER A 36 30.92 -6.69 -5.67
N HIS A 37 31.26 -5.49 -5.20
CA HIS A 37 31.55 -5.22 -3.81
C HIS A 37 30.27 -5.24 -2.95
N ALA A 38 30.43 -5.67 -1.72
CA ALA A 38 29.36 -5.59 -0.73
C ALA A 38 28.96 -4.12 -0.45
N LEU A 39 27.67 -3.85 -0.33
CA LEU A 39 27.17 -2.53 0.00
C LEU A 39 26.72 -2.52 1.47
N GLN A 40 27.53 -1.86 2.30
CA GLN A 40 27.21 -1.61 3.72
C GLN A 40 26.19 -0.48 3.85
N ALA A 41 25.29 -0.62 4.83
CA ALA A 41 24.23 0.36 5.15
C ALA A 41 23.21 0.59 4.01
N ALA A 42 23.07 -0.35 3.06
CA ALA A 42 21.94 -0.36 2.16
C ALA A 42 20.66 -0.66 2.96
N SER A 43 19.60 0.10 2.71
CA SER A 43 18.30 -0.13 3.36
C SER A 43 17.59 -1.28 2.66
N VAL A 44 17.14 -2.26 3.43
CA VAL A 44 16.35 -3.42 2.98
C VAL A 44 15.09 -3.51 3.81
N PHE A 45 13.92 -3.42 3.20
CA PHE A 45 12.65 -3.41 3.92
C PHE A 45 11.51 -4.03 3.12
N ALA A 46 10.51 -4.54 3.82
CA ALA A 46 9.26 -4.96 3.20
C ALA A 46 8.37 -3.73 3.00
N GLN A 47 7.95 -3.49 1.77
CA GLN A 47 7.10 -2.35 1.40
C GLN A 47 5.80 -2.34 2.22
N SER A 48 5.37 -1.14 2.62
CA SER A 48 4.14 -0.92 3.39
C SER A 48 4.09 -1.69 4.72
N THR A 49 5.25 -1.87 5.37
CA THR A 49 5.37 -2.49 6.71
C THR A 49 6.20 -1.62 7.64
N THR A 50 6.30 -2.03 8.91
CA THR A 50 7.27 -1.48 9.87
C THR A 50 8.58 -2.28 9.87
N ILE A 51 8.76 -3.23 8.96
CA ILE A 51 9.85 -4.21 8.99
C ILE A 51 10.92 -3.86 7.97
N GLY A 52 12.08 -3.48 8.47
CA GLY A 52 13.25 -3.13 7.67
C GLY A 52 14.54 -3.29 8.46
N THR A 53 15.65 -3.31 7.72
CA THR A 53 17.00 -3.38 8.27
C THR A 53 17.98 -2.65 7.35
N ALA A 54 19.23 -2.48 7.81
CA ALA A 54 20.34 -2.07 6.97
C ALA A 54 21.34 -3.21 6.84
N THR A 55 22.04 -3.27 5.70
CA THR A 55 23.10 -4.27 5.49
C THR A 55 24.31 -4.02 6.39
N ASP A 56 24.95 -5.10 6.83
CA ASP A 56 26.19 -5.07 7.61
C ASP A 56 27.43 -4.72 6.71
N ALA A 57 28.65 -4.77 7.30
CA ALA A 57 29.90 -4.46 6.58
C ALA A 57 30.16 -5.40 5.39
N ASP A 58 29.66 -6.62 5.45
CA ASP A 58 29.78 -7.62 4.38
C ASP A 58 28.58 -7.58 3.41
N GLY A 59 27.67 -6.61 3.58
CA GLY A 59 26.48 -6.43 2.76
C GLY A 59 25.32 -7.38 3.13
N ASN A 60 25.43 -8.15 4.21
CA ASN A 60 24.40 -9.12 4.58
C ASN A 60 23.24 -8.44 5.31
N PHE A 61 22.04 -9.02 5.16
CA PHE A 61 20.85 -8.62 5.87
C PHE A 61 20.03 -9.84 6.33
N THR A 62 19.17 -9.60 7.30
CA THR A 62 18.17 -10.56 7.80
C THR A 62 16.89 -9.84 8.12
N LEU A 63 15.75 -10.37 7.63
CA LEU A 63 14.40 -9.92 7.98
C LEU A 63 13.57 -11.09 8.46
N THR A 64 12.68 -10.86 9.40
CA THR A 64 11.64 -11.81 9.83
C THR A 64 10.30 -11.17 9.58
N LEU A 65 9.47 -11.82 8.77
CA LEU A 65 8.20 -11.31 8.26
C LEU A 65 7.06 -12.23 8.71
N PRO A 66 5.89 -11.68 9.07
CA PRO A 66 4.68 -12.48 9.20
C PRO A 66 4.33 -13.15 7.87
N ASN A 67 3.60 -14.27 7.94
CA ASN A 67 3.14 -14.94 6.73
C ASN A 67 2.34 -14.00 5.83
N GLY A 68 2.60 -14.07 4.51
CA GLY A 68 2.01 -13.23 3.48
C GLY A 68 2.94 -12.98 2.31
N GLY A 69 2.54 -12.08 1.42
CA GLY A 69 3.36 -11.59 0.31
C GLY A 69 3.86 -10.18 0.56
N TYR A 70 5.04 -9.86 0.04
CA TYR A 70 5.68 -8.56 0.19
C TYR A 70 6.57 -8.24 -1.02
N ASP A 71 6.71 -6.97 -1.33
CA ASP A 71 7.83 -6.47 -2.12
C ASP A 71 8.97 -6.10 -1.17
N LEU A 72 10.06 -6.86 -1.24
CA LEU A 72 11.32 -6.50 -0.60
C LEU A 72 11.97 -5.38 -1.40
N VAL A 73 12.15 -4.24 -0.77
CA VAL A 73 12.69 -3.02 -1.40
C VAL A 73 14.10 -2.78 -0.90
N ILE A 74 15.00 -2.56 -1.85
CA ILE A 74 16.40 -2.27 -1.57
C ILE A 74 16.74 -0.88 -2.11
N THR A 75 17.18 0.01 -1.21
CA THR A 75 17.59 1.36 -1.57
C THR A 75 19.00 1.65 -1.05
N PHE A 76 19.76 2.39 -1.84
CA PHE A 76 21.06 2.91 -1.44
C PHE A 76 21.31 4.25 -2.14
N THR A 77 21.94 5.20 -1.45
CA THR A 77 22.14 6.55 -1.98
C THR A 77 22.97 6.51 -3.27
N GLY A 78 22.44 7.09 -4.35
CA GLY A 78 23.10 7.11 -5.65
C GLY A 78 22.86 5.85 -6.50
N TYR A 79 22.07 4.89 -6.04
CA TYR A 79 21.73 3.66 -6.77
C TYR A 79 20.26 3.62 -7.17
N GLU A 80 19.95 2.80 -8.18
CA GLU A 80 18.57 2.48 -8.55
C GLU A 80 17.91 1.68 -7.44
N THR A 81 16.63 1.95 -7.16
CA THR A 81 15.84 1.13 -6.25
C THR A 81 15.55 -0.21 -6.92
N VAL A 82 15.76 -1.30 -6.21
CA VAL A 82 15.45 -2.65 -6.68
C VAL A 82 14.35 -3.23 -5.79
N THR A 83 13.36 -3.87 -6.41
CA THR A 83 12.32 -4.63 -5.71
C THR A 83 12.45 -6.11 -6.02
N ARG A 84 12.18 -6.94 -5.02
CA ARG A 84 12.07 -8.39 -5.19
C ARG A 84 10.82 -8.88 -4.46
N ARG A 85 9.95 -9.55 -5.18
CA ARG A 85 8.80 -10.22 -4.60
C ARG A 85 9.22 -11.40 -3.75
N ILE A 86 8.63 -11.52 -2.57
CA ILE A 86 8.81 -12.62 -1.63
C ILE A 86 7.47 -13.02 -1.04
N THR A 87 7.27 -14.31 -0.81
CA THR A 87 6.03 -14.86 -0.26
C THR A 87 6.32 -15.96 0.76
N THR A 88 5.36 -16.27 1.61
CA THR A 88 5.45 -17.42 2.51
C THR A 88 5.62 -18.74 1.73
N ALA A 89 5.06 -18.84 0.53
CA ALA A 89 5.16 -20.04 -0.32
C ALA A 89 6.60 -20.32 -0.78
N ASP A 90 7.45 -19.30 -0.85
CA ASP A 90 8.88 -19.43 -1.19
C ASP A 90 9.67 -20.12 -0.06
N GLY A 91 9.07 -20.25 1.13
CA GLY A 91 9.70 -20.79 2.32
C GLY A 91 10.74 -19.83 2.91
N ASP A 92 11.62 -20.36 3.78
CA ASP A 92 12.78 -19.63 4.29
C ASP A 92 13.79 -19.41 3.16
N ASP A 93 13.73 -18.25 2.50
CA ASP A 93 14.65 -17.89 1.43
C ASP A 93 16.00 -17.48 2.06
N LYS A 94 16.99 -18.35 1.91
CA LYS A 94 18.31 -18.19 2.52
C LYS A 94 19.33 -17.76 1.46
N ASN A 95 20.11 -16.73 1.82
CA ASN A 95 21.24 -16.24 1.03
C ASN A 95 20.87 -15.70 -0.36
N ILE A 96 19.79 -14.94 -0.47
CA ILE A 96 19.48 -14.24 -1.72
C ILE A 96 20.53 -13.16 -1.99
N VAL A 97 21.07 -13.15 -3.22
CA VAL A 97 21.97 -12.09 -3.65
C VAL A 97 21.18 -11.06 -4.45
N ILE A 98 21.22 -9.82 -4.00
CA ILE A 98 20.56 -8.71 -4.66
C ILE A 98 21.61 -7.75 -5.20
N THR A 99 21.58 -7.55 -6.50
CA THR A 99 22.50 -6.65 -7.21
C THR A 99 21.79 -5.34 -7.49
N ILE A 100 22.34 -4.22 -7.01
CA ILE A 100 21.86 -2.88 -7.33
C ILE A 100 22.90 -2.11 -8.15
N ARG A 101 22.43 -1.19 -8.98
CA ARG A 101 23.30 -0.46 -9.91
C ARG A 101 23.30 1.02 -9.59
N PRO A 102 24.45 1.72 -9.74
CA PRO A 102 24.49 3.17 -9.67
C PRO A 102 23.52 3.79 -10.68
N LYS A 103 22.81 4.87 -10.26
CA LYS A 103 21.96 5.64 -11.17
C LYS A 103 22.79 6.26 -12.26
N VAL A 104 22.56 5.85 -13.51
CA VAL A 104 23.18 6.46 -14.67
C VAL A 104 22.28 7.59 -15.15
N ASN A 105 22.72 8.85 -14.96
CA ASN A 105 22.03 9.98 -15.60
C ASN A 105 22.51 10.06 -17.05
N SER A 106 21.65 9.77 -18.02
CA SER A 106 21.97 10.04 -19.42
C SER A 106 22.08 11.55 -19.65
N LEU A 107 22.95 11.97 -20.58
CA LEU A 107 23.10 13.39 -20.94
C LEU A 107 21.75 14.00 -21.42
N GLU A 108 20.95 13.21 -22.09
CA GLU A 108 19.61 13.60 -22.57
C GLU A 108 18.64 13.84 -21.40
N ASP A 109 18.65 12.98 -20.39
CA ASP A 109 17.86 13.14 -19.18
C ASP A 109 18.27 14.37 -18.37
N VAL A 110 19.56 14.65 -18.31
CA VAL A 110 20.09 15.83 -17.61
C VAL A 110 19.64 17.11 -18.31
N VAL A 111 19.70 17.18 -19.64
CA VAL A 111 19.29 18.37 -20.41
C VAL A 111 17.78 18.60 -20.31
N VAL A 112 16.96 17.55 -20.45
CA VAL A 112 15.50 17.66 -20.35
C VAL A 112 15.06 18.03 -18.93
N LYS A 113 15.72 17.48 -17.90
CA LYS A 113 15.45 17.86 -16.50
C LYS A 113 15.83 19.32 -16.25
N ALA A 114 17.02 19.75 -16.64
CA ALA A 114 17.50 21.12 -16.43
C ALA A 114 16.62 22.17 -17.11
N SER A 115 16.07 21.91 -18.30
CA SER A 115 15.22 22.84 -19.05
C SER A 115 13.81 23.01 -18.49
N ASN A 116 13.31 22.01 -17.71
CA ASN A 116 11.97 21.98 -17.16
C ASN A 116 11.94 22.17 -15.64
N GLU A 117 13.09 22.25 -14.97
CA GLU A 117 13.14 22.44 -13.51
C GLU A 117 12.58 23.80 -13.10
N VAL A 118 11.73 23.78 -12.08
CA VAL A 118 11.13 24.97 -11.48
C VAL A 118 11.91 25.31 -10.21
N LYS A 119 12.67 26.41 -10.23
CA LYS A 119 13.58 26.81 -9.13
C LYS A 119 12.84 27.05 -7.80
N ASP A 120 11.62 27.64 -7.87
CA ASP A 120 10.70 27.90 -6.76
C ASP A 120 9.58 26.85 -6.74
N GLY A 121 9.92 25.58 -7.02
CA GLY A 121 8.96 24.51 -7.25
C GLY A 121 8.08 24.22 -6.04
N TRP A 122 8.64 24.26 -4.83
CA TRP A 122 7.87 24.03 -3.61
C TRP A 122 6.87 25.17 -3.35
N GLU A 123 7.28 26.42 -3.48
CA GLU A 123 6.43 27.58 -3.31
C GLU A 123 5.26 27.58 -4.29
N LYS A 124 5.50 27.06 -5.50
CA LYS A 124 4.54 27.09 -6.60
C LYS A 124 3.61 25.89 -6.64
N TYR A 125 4.11 24.71 -6.32
CA TYR A 125 3.41 23.45 -6.49
C TYR A 125 3.33 22.60 -5.22
N GLY A 126 3.95 23.04 -4.10
CA GLY A 126 4.01 22.26 -2.87
C GLY A 126 2.63 21.93 -2.31
N SER A 127 1.72 22.90 -2.20
CA SER A 127 0.35 22.67 -1.73
C SER A 127 -0.40 21.71 -2.63
N PHE A 128 -0.29 21.89 -3.96
CA PHE A 128 -0.88 21.00 -4.93
C PHE A 128 -0.33 19.56 -4.80
N PHE A 129 0.99 19.43 -4.64
CA PHE A 129 1.64 18.15 -4.43
C PHE A 129 1.14 17.48 -3.14
N LEU A 130 1.10 18.19 -2.02
CA LEU A 130 0.61 17.67 -0.75
C LEU A 130 -0.83 17.15 -0.85
N GLU A 131 -1.73 17.93 -1.45
CA GLU A 131 -3.13 17.52 -1.64
C GLU A 131 -3.30 16.27 -2.51
N ASN A 132 -2.45 16.11 -3.52
CA ASN A 132 -2.54 14.98 -4.45
C ASN A 132 -1.70 13.78 -4.03
N PHE A 133 -0.79 13.93 -3.07
CA PHE A 133 0.09 12.89 -2.57
C PHE A 133 -0.30 12.43 -1.15
N LEU A 134 -0.38 13.34 -0.17
CA LEU A 134 -0.83 13.00 1.17
C LEU A 134 -2.35 12.79 1.26
N GLY A 135 -3.12 13.53 0.45
CA GLY A 135 -4.58 13.49 0.43
C GLY A 135 -5.23 14.78 0.94
N LYS A 136 -6.57 14.74 1.00
CA LYS A 136 -7.42 15.85 1.48
C LYS A 136 -8.30 15.41 2.67
N THR A 137 -8.08 14.23 3.19
CA THR A 137 -8.80 13.63 4.31
C THR A 137 -8.58 14.40 5.62
N THR A 138 -9.33 14.07 6.63
CA THR A 138 -9.13 14.62 7.97
C THR A 138 -7.74 14.26 8.51
N ASN A 139 -7.25 13.04 8.22
CA ASN A 139 -5.91 12.60 8.63
C ASN A 139 -4.80 13.40 7.94
N SER A 140 -4.97 13.75 6.66
CA SER A 140 -3.94 14.48 5.89
C SER A 140 -3.60 15.85 6.49
N LYS A 141 -4.54 16.49 7.21
CA LYS A 141 -4.31 17.77 7.89
C LYS A 141 -3.30 17.68 9.04
N LEU A 142 -3.08 16.49 9.55
CA LEU A 142 -2.11 16.17 10.61
C LEU A 142 -0.86 15.46 10.07
N CYS A 143 -0.67 15.48 8.74
CA CYS A 143 0.51 14.95 8.07
C CYS A 143 1.40 16.06 7.55
N SER A 144 2.71 15.86 7.65
CA SER A 144 3.70 16.80 7.11
C SER A 144 4.91 16.07 6.52
N ILE A 145 5.53 16.67 5.49
CA ILE A 145 6.83 16.25 4.96
C ILE A 145 7.89 17.12 5.62
N THR A 146 8.78 16.54 6.40
CA THR A 146 9.76 17.26 7.21
C THR A 146 11.01 17.68 6.44
N ASN A 147 11.34 16.95 5.36
CA ASN A 147 12.51 17.18 4.51
C ASN A 147 12.16 17.60 3.07
N LYS A 148 11.25 18.57 2.92
CA LYS A 148 10.74 19.05 1.61
C LYS A 148 11.81 19.49 0.61
N ASP A 149 12.99 19.85 1.07
CA ASP A 149 14.15 20.29 0.28
C ASP A 149 14.73 19.19 -0.62
N VAL A 150 14.42 17.90 -0.34
CA VAL A 150 14.78 16.79 -1.22
C VAL A 150 13.93 16.72 -2.50
N LEU A 151 12.80 17.44 -2.54
CA LEU A 151 11.88 17.44 -3.67
C LEU A 151 12.35 18.36 -4.80
N LYS A 152 12.24 17.88 -6.03
CA LYS A 152 12.51 18.61 -7.27
C LYS A 152 11.29 18.59 -8.16
N PHE A 153 10.90 19.77 -8.63
CA PHE A 153 9.71 19.99 -9.45
C PHE A 153 10.11 20.30 -10.90
N TYR A 154 9.47 19.64 -11.84
CA TYR A 154 9.70 19.81 -13.28
C TYR A 154 8.36 20.07 -13.97
N PHE A 155 8.26 21.13 -14.76
CA PHE A 155 7.06 21.44 -15.50
C PHE A 155 7.32 21.46 -17.00
N SER A 156 6.72 20.52 -17.74
CA SER A 156 6.77 20.46 -19.19
C SER A 156 5.61 21.23 -19.80
N LYS A 157 5.87 22.44 -20.34
CA LYS A 157 4.86 23.21 -21.08
C LYS A 157 4.30 22.44 -22.29
N LYS A 158 5.16 21.71 -23.01
CA LYS A 158 4.78 20.94 -24.20
C LYS A 158 3.76 19.86 -23.88
N ARG A 159 3.92 19.18 -22.74
CA ARG A 159 3.05 18.08 -22.31
C ARG A 159 1.96 18.52 -21.33
N ASN A 160 1.96 19.79 -20.91
CA ASN A 160 1.14 20.30 -19.83
C ASN A 160 1.14 19.37 -18.59
N ARG A 161 2.35 19.04 -18.11
CA ARG A 161 2.61 18.03 -17.10
C ARG A 161 3.55 18.53 -16.02
N LEU A 162 3.16 18.32 -14.76
CA LEU A 162 4.03 18.45 -13.60
C LEU A 162 4.63 17.08 -13.26
N LYS A 163 5.93 17.01 -13.04
CA LYS A 163 6.62 15.85 -12.49
C LYS A 163 7.39 16.25 -11.23
N VAL A 164 7.28 15.46 -10.18
CA VAL A 164 8.02 15.66 -8.93
C VAL A 164 8.89 14.42 -8.69
N LEU A 165 10.15 14.66 -8.38
CA LEU A 165 11.14 13.64 -8.03
C LEU A 165 11.72 13.95 -6.65
N ALA A 166 12.25 12.94 -5.97
CA ALA A 166 12.95 13.09 -4.71
C ALA A 166 14.40 12.60 -4.83
N ASN A 167 15.36 13.37 -4.28
CA ASN A 167 16.76 12.99 -4.26
C ASN A 167 17.12 12.04 -3.09
N ALA A 168 16.23 11.98 -2.09
CA ALA A 168 16.30 11.08 -0.93
C ALA A 168 14.88 10.67 -0.55
N PRO A 169 14.71 9.61 0.26
CA PRO A 169 13.39 9.25 0.77
C PRO A 169 12.71 10.43 1.49
N LEU A 170 11.42 10.59 1.27
CA LEU A 170 10.62 11.57 2.00
C LEU A 170 10.45 11.10 3.43
N GLU A 171 10.62 12.02 4.37
CA GLU A 171 10.32 11.84 5.78
C GLU A 171 8.95 12.46 6.06
N ILE A 172 7.96 11.61 6.32
CA ILE A 172 6.58 12.01 6.54
C ILE A 172 6.22 11.71 8.00
N GLU A 173 5.71 12.70 8.71
CA GLU A 173 5.12 12.52 10.03
C GLU A 173 3.60 12.56 9.93
N ASN A 174 2.96 11.46 10.32
CA ASN A 174 1.51 11.31 10.39
C ASN A 174 1.05 11.29 11.84
N HIS A 175 0.75 12.46 12.37
CA HIS A 175 0.28 12.62 13.75
C HIS A 175 -1.18 12.17 13.95
N ALA A 176 -1.94 11.96 12.88
CA ALA A 176 -3.29 11.41 12.97
C ALA A 176 -3.28 9.92 13.33
N LEU A 177 -2.36 9.16 12.72
CA LEU A 177 -2.24 7.72 12.90
C LEU A 177 -1.08 7.31 13.81
N GLY A 178 -0.18 8.25 14.18
CA GLY A 178 1.00 7.98 14.99
C GLY A 178 2.06 7.17 14.26
N TYR A 179 2.30 7.47 12.99
CA TYR A 179 3.35 6.85 12.18
C TYR A 179 4.31 7.91 11.62
N LYS A 180 5.59 7.54 11.54
CA LYS A 180 6.55 8.13 10.62
C LYS A 180 6.69 7.23 9.41
N LEU A 181 6.81 7.82 8.22
CA LEU A 181 7.05 7.07 6.99
C LEU A 181 8.34 7.57 6.35
N LYS A 182 9.21 6.63 5.99
CA LYS A 182 10.27 6.84 5.02
C LYS A 182 9.73 6.39 3.68
N TYR A 183 9.40 7.34 2.82
CA TYR A 183 8.79 7.05 1.52
C TYR A 183 9.81 7.24 0.41
N ALA A 184 10.30 6.15 -0.18
CA ALA A 184 11.17 6.19 -1.35
C ALA A 184 10.32 6.52 -2.59
N LEU A 185 10.19 7.82 -2.91
CA LEU A 185 9.40 8.29 -4.04
C LEU A 185 10.16 8.09 -5.35
N ASP A 186 9.66 7.24 -6.23
CA ASP A 186 10.18 7.11 -7.60
C ASP A 186 9.76 8.30 -8.45
N SER A 187 8.48 8.60 -8.47
CA SER A 187 7.95 9.79 -9.14
C SER A 187 6.53 10.10 -8.72
N PHE A 188 6.19 11.38 -8.78
CA PHE A 188 4.82 11.86 -8.83
C PHE A 188 4.64 12.59 -10.17
N THR A 189 3.52 12.37 -10.85
CA THR A 189 3.19 13.00 -12.13
C THR A 189 1.75 13.47 -12.11
N HIS A 190 1.50 14.71 -12.55
CA HIS A 190 0.16 15.22 -12.78
C HIS A 190 0.00 15.68 -14.24
N GLU A 191 -0.99 15.13 -14.92
CA GLU A 191 -1.38 15.48 -16.28
C GLU A 191 -2.54 16.48 -16.25
N TYR A 192 -2.28 17.75 -16.52
CA TYR A 192 -3.32 18.78 -16.50
C TYR A 192 -4.39 18.60 -17.59
N THR A 193 -4.10 17.85 -18.64
CA THR A 193 -5.08 17.56 -19.71
C THR A 193 -6.17 16.59 -19.28
N THR A 194 -5.84 15.64 -18.44
CA THR A 194 -6.76 14.61 -17.91
C THR A 194 -7.10 14.81 -16.44
N GLN A 195 -6.47 15.80 -15.78
CA GLN A 195 -6.57 16.05 -14.35
C GLN A 195 -6.18 14.83 -13.48
N ALA A 196 -5.37 13.93 -14.02
CA ALA A 196 -4.95 12.70 -13.36
C ALA A 196 -3.59 12.88 -12.68
N SER A 197 -3.52 12.51 -11.40
CA SER A 197 -2.28 12.39 -10.63
C SER A 197 -1.92 10.94 -10.43
N THR A 198 -0.68 10.58 -10.73
CA THR A 198 -0.12 9.24 -10.46
C THR A 198 1.18 9.37 -9.68
N TYR A 199 1.42 8.45 -8.77
CA TYR A 199 2.70 8.39 -8.06
C TYR A 199 3.06 6.94 -7.76
N THR A 200 4.35 6.68 -7.75
CA THR A 200 4.94 5.39 -7.41
C THR A 200 6.03 5.59 -6.38
N GLY A 201 6.16 4.62 -5.48
CA GLY A 201 7.17 4.64 -4.44
C GLY A 201 6.89 3.60 -3.36
N TYR A 202 7.77 3.55 -2.36
CA TYR A 202 7.83 2.46 -1.40
C TYR A 202 7.86 3.01 0.02
N PRO A 203 6.74 2.94 0.77
CA PRO A 203 6.70 3.34 2.17
C PRO A 203 7.29 2.28 3.10
N LEU A 204 8.10 2.75 4.06
CA LEU A 204 8.47 2.04 5.27
C LEU A 204 7.91 2.82 6.45
N PHE A 205 7.14 2.14 7.31
CA PHE A 205 6.53 2.73 8.49
C PHE A 205 7.43 2.60 9.72
N GLU A 206 7.30 3.54 10.63
CA GLU A 206 7.86 3.50 11.98
C GLU A 206 6.79 4.00 12.95
N GLU A 207 6.53 3.27 14.03
CA GLU A 207 5.56 3.69 15.02
C GLU A 207 6.11 4.83 15.88
N MET A 208 5.35 5.89 16.05
CA MET A 208 5.65 6.96 16.98
C MET A 208 5.32 6.53 18.43
N GLN A 209 6.05 7.09 19.38
CA GLN A 209 5.73 6.91 20.80
C GLN A 209 4.67 7.94 21.22
N PRO A 210 3.53 7.51 21.75
CA PRO A 210 2.51 8.44 22.26
C PRO A 210 2.99 9.11 23.55
N VAL A 211 2.69 10.40 23.68
CA VAL A 211 3.08 11.17 24.89
C VAL A 211 2.20 10.85 26.11
N ASN A 212 1.01 10.30 25.89
CA ASN A 212 0.07 9.90 26.93
C ASN A 212 -0.93 8.85 26.41
N ALA A 213 -1.75 8.30 27.33
CA ALA A 213 -2.74 7.27 27.02
C ALA A 213 -3.86 7.78 26.08
N GLU A 214 -4.25 9.04 26.18
CA GLU A 214 -5.29 9.65 25.34
C GLU A 214 -4.84 9.69 23.86
N GLN A 215 -3.62 10.14 23.60
CA GLN A 215 -3.04 10.14 22.26
C GLN A 215 -2.93 8.72 21.69
N LYS A 216 -2.50 7.75 22.52
CA LYS A 216 -2.48 6.33 22.11
C LYS A 216 -3.85 5.86 21.66
N THR A 217 -4.89 6.13 22.45
CA THR A 217 -6.27 5.75 22.13
C THR A 217 -6.76 6.45 20.85
N THR A 218 -6.46 7.74 20.68
CA THR A 218 -6.81 8.51 19.48
C THR A 218 -6.18 7.87 18.24
N TRP A 219 -4.89 7.51 18.29
CA TRP A 219 -4.23 6.84 17.19
C TRP A 219 -4.83 5.46 16.86
N GLN A 220 -5.17 4.66 17.89
CA GLN A 220 -5.83 3.37 17.69
C GLN A 220 -7.19 3.52 16.98
N VAL A 221 -8.00 4.48 17.42
CA VAL A 221 -9.30 4.78 16.79
C VAL A 221 -9.13 5.24 15.34
N ASN A 222 -8.17 6.13 15.07
CA ASN A 222 -7.93 6.63 13.73
C ASN A 222 -7.36 5.54 12.81
N ARG A 223 -6.45 4.70 13.28
CA ARG A 223 -5.93 3.53 12.54
C ARG A 223 -7.06 2.55 12.19
N PHE A 224 -7.96 2.31 13.15
CA PHE A 224 -9.13 1.46 12.91
C PHE A 224 -10.02 2.02 11.80
N LYS A 225 -10.31 3.32 11.80
CA LYS A 225 -11.08 3.99 10.75
C LYS A 225 -10.35 3.94 9.40
N ALA A 226 -9.04 4.27 9.37
CA ALA A 226 -8.25 4.22 8.15
C ALA A 226 -8.13 2.79 7.56
N TYR A 227 -8.23 1.77 8.40
CA TYR A 227 -8.26 0.37 7.95
C TYR A 227 -9.62 -0.05 7.42
N LYS A 228 -10.71 0.29 8.14
CA LYS A 228 -12.08 -0.12 7.76
C LYS A 228 -12.45 0.51 6.41
N GLY A 229 -13.11 -0.26 5.54
CA GLY A 229 -13.44 0.16 4.18
C GLY A 229 -12.25 0.22 3.20
N SER A 230 -10.99 0.29 3.68
CA SER A 230 -9.81 0.43 2.82
C SER A 230 -9.59 -0.73 1.85
N MET A 231 -8.75 -0.51 0.83
CA MET A 231 -8.32 -1.56 -0.10
C MET A 231 -7.65 -2.74 0.62
N LEU A 232 -6.86 -2.48 1.67
CA LEU A 232 -6.25 -3.52 2.50
C LEU A 232 -7.30 -4.38 3.21
N HIS A 233 -8.33 -3.75 3.78
CA HIS A 233 -9.45 -4.45 4.40
C HIS A 233 -10.22 -5.28 3.38
N PHE A 234 -10.49 -4.72 2.20
CA PHE A 234 -11.16 -5.42 1.11
C PHE A 234 -10.40 -6.66 0.65
N MET A 235 -9.10 -6.54 0.35
CA MET A 235 -8.29 -7.67 -0.11
C MET A 235 -8.20 -8.80 0.93
N ARG A 236 -8.12 -8.47 2.21
CA ARG A 236 -8.20 -9.46 3.30
C ARG A 236 -9.57 -10.14 3.38
N SER A 237 -10.63 -9.38 3.18
CA SER A 237 -12.00 -9.90 3.18
C SER A 237 -12.26 -10.81 1.98
N VAL A 238 -11.67 -10.51 0.82
CA VAL A 238 -11.65 -11.42 -0.33
C VAL A 238 -10.92 -12.71 0.03
N TYR A 239 -9.68 -12.60 0.57
CA TYR A 239 -8.86 -13.75 0.94
C TYR A 239 -9.57 -14.70 1.92
N SER A 240 -10.20 -14.14 2.95
CA SER A 240 -10.90 -14.91 4.00
C SER A 240 -12.34 -15.30 3.66
N ARG A 241 -12.86 -14.90 2.49
CA ARG A 241 -14.25 -15.06 2.07
C ARG A 241 -15.26 -14.44 3.05
N SER A 242 -14.95 -13.30 3.60
CA SER A 242 -15.76 -12.59 4.61
C SER A 242 -16.30 -11.23 4.13
N LEU A 243 -16.37 -11.02 2.81
CA LEU A 243 -16.81 -9.73 2.23
C LEU A 243 -18.12 -9.23 2.83
N LYS A 244 -19.14 -10.08 2.87
CA LYS A 244 -20.48 -9.70 3.35
C LYS A 244 -20.49 -9.43 4.86
N GLU A 245 -19.82 -10.24 5.63
CA GLU A 245 -19.66 -10.12 7.08
C GLU A 245 -18.92 -8.84 7.44
N GLU A 246 -17.89 -8.50 6.66
CA GLU A 246 -17.11 -7.28 6.82
C GLU A 246 -17.83 -6.03 6.29
N GLY A 247 -18.94 -6.18 5.57
CA GLY A 247 -19.79 -5.07 5.12
C GLY A 247 -19.53 -4.61 3.71
N PHE A 248 -18.80 -5.40 2.92
CA PHE A 248 -18.58 -5.14 1.50
C PHE A 248 -19.72 -5.73 0.64
N GLU A 249 -20.08 -4.98 -0.38
CA GLU A 249 -20.94 -5.43 -1.48
C GLU A 249 -20.17 -5.21 -2.79
N ILE A 250 -20.25 -6.15 -3.73
CA ILE A 250 -19.68 -6.04 -5.05
C ILE A 250 -20.81 -5.94 -6.08
N GLN A 251 -20.65 -5.02 -7.03
CA GLN A 251 -21.54 -4.86 -8.16
C GLN A 251 -20.71 -4.79 -9.45
N PHE A 252 -21.23 -5.32 -10.55
CA PHE A 252 -20.64 -5.07 -11.85
C PHE A 252 -21.19 -3.77 -12.44
N VAL A 253 -20.32 -3.03 -13.13
CA VAL A 253 -20.70 -1.81 -13.83
C VAL A 253 -20.97 -2.15 -15.29
N ALA A 254 -22.24 -2.24 -15.66
CA ALA A 254 -22.66 -2.41 -17.04
C ALA A 254 -22.71 -1.04 -17.72
N LYS A 255 -21.88 -0.83 -18.72
CA LYS A 255 -21.84 0.41 -19.53
C LYS A 255 -22.67 0.21 -20.80
N THR A 256 -23.69 1.03 -20.99
CA THR A 256 -24.37 1.20 -22.26
C THR A 256 -23.98 2.55 -22.86
N SER A 257 -24.35 2.84 -24.14
CA SER A 257 -23.97 4.09 -24.81
C SER A 257 -24.29 5.36 -24.00
N ASP A 258 -25.32 5.32 -23.16
CA ASP A 258 -25.87 6.50 -22.49
C ASP A 258 -25.96 6.38 -20.96
N ARG A 259 -25.65 5.21 -20.39
CA ARG A 259 -25.79 4.96 -18.93
C ARG A 259 -24.81 3.93 -18.42
N GLU A 260 -24.33 4.19 -17.20
CA GLU A 260 -23.71 3.17 -16.36
C GLU A 260 -24.77 2.64 -15.40
N THR A 261 -24.88 1.31 -15.31
CA THR A 261 -25.86 0.65 -14.42
C THR A 261 -25.12 -0.35 -13.57
N ALA A 262 -25.29 -0.23 -12.25
CA ALA A 262 -24.78 -1.18 -11.29
C ALA A 262 -25.65 -2.44 -11.26
N VAL A 263 -25.05 -3.60 -11.41
CA VAL A 263 -25.70 -4.90 -11.37
C VAL A 263 -25.33 -5.61 -10.08
N LYS A 264 -26.31 -5.79 -9.18
CA LYS A 264 -26.12 -6.54 -7.93
C LYS A 264 -25.81 -8.00 -8.21
N LEU A 265 -24.85 -8.54 -7.47
CA LEU A 265 -24.42 -9.91 -7.61
C LEU A 265 -24.94 -10.75 -6.45
N PRO A 266 -25.64 -11.86 -6.70
CA PRO A 266 -26.09 -12.76 -5.65
C PRO A 266 -24.93 -13.58 -5.04
N ASP A 267 -23.93 -13.89 -5.84
CA ASP A 267 -22.71 -14.63 -5.46
C ASP A 267 -21.46 -13.83 -5.87
N PHE A 268 -20.82 -13.18 -4.90
CA PHE A 268 -19.60 -12.39 -5.13
C PHE A 268 -18.43 -13.26 -5.58
N TYR A 269 -18.28 -14.44 -4.98
CA TYR A 269 -17.10 -15.29 -5.23
C TYR A 269 -17.20 -16.00 -6.57
N GLY A 270 -18.41 -16.41 -6.97
CA GLY A 270 -18.65 -16.91 -8.32
C GLY A 270 -18.41 -15.83 -9.39
N ALA A 271 -18.84 -14.59 -9.15
CA ALA A 271 -18.61 -13.47 -10.04
C ALA A 271 -17.13 -13.07 -10.18
N LEU A 272 -16.35 -13.25 -9.11
CA LEU A 272 -14.91 -13.04 -9.07
C LEU A 272 -14.10 -14.23 -9.60
N ASN A 273 -14.73 -15.36 -9.96
CA ASN A 273 -14.02 -16.61 -10.24
C ASN A 273 -12.99 -16.97 -9.15
N TYR A 274 -13.41 -16.83 -7.90
CA TYR A 274 -12.54 -17.03 -6.75
C TYR A 274 -11.96 -18.46 -6.71
N ASN A 275 -10.66 -18.56 -6.65
CA ASN A 275 -9.94 -19.83 -6.48
C ASN A 275 -8.85 -19.66 -5.43
N LYS A 276 -8.84 -20.56 -4.42
CA LYS A 276 -7.76 -20.63 -3.44
C LYS A 276 -6.90 -21.85 -3.76
N GLU A 277 -5.61 -21.62 -3.97
CA GLU A 277 -4.65 -22.69 -4.28
C GLU A 277 -4.13 -23.33 -2.99
N ASP A 278 -4.29 -24.63 -2.87
CA ASP A 278 -3.92 -25.38 -1.64
C ASP A 278 -2.41 -25.37 -1.37
N SER A 279 -1.59 -25.39 -2.43
CA SER A 279 -0.13 -25.49 -2.32
C SER A 279 0.52 -24.18 -1.81
N THR A 280 0.07 -23.06 -2.32
CA THR A 280 0.62 -21.73 -2.01
C THR A 280 -0.21 -20.96 -0.98
N GLN A 281 -1.45 -21.41 -0.74
CA GLN A 281 -2.46 -20.70 0.05
C GLN A 281 -2.85 -19.32 -0.54
N MET A 282 -2.41 -18.99 -1.74
CA MET A 282 -2.82 -17.77 -2.44
C MET A 282 -4.25 -17.86 -2.95
N VAL A 283 -4.92 -16.74 -2.99
CA VAL A 283 -6.25 -16.58 -3.59
C VAL A 283 -6.11 -15.87 -4.93
N TYR A 284 -6.69 -16.46 -5.96
CA TYR A 284 -6.76 -15.85 -7.29
C TYR A 284 -8.19 -15.42 -7.58
N ILE A 285 -8.34 -14.21 -8.10
CA ILE A 285 -9.63 -13.73 -8.62
C ILE A 285 -9.46 -13.27 -10.07
N ILE A 286 -10.46 -13.60 -10.91
CA ILE A 286 -10.58 -13.17 -12.31
C ILE A 286 -12.01 -12.72 -12.49
N PRO A 287 -12.35 -11.46 -12.22
CA PRO A 287 -13.72 -10.98 -12.35
C PRO A 287 -14.27 -11.16 -13.75
N ASN A 288 -15.55 -11.49 -13.86
CA ASN A 288 -16.24 -11.67 -15.14
C ASN A 288 -16.43 -10.35 -15.92
N GLN A 289 -16.17 -9.21 -15.29
CA GLN A 289 -16.22 -7.87 -15.88
C GLN A 289 -14.99 -7.07 -15.45
N PRO A 290 -14.45 -6.19 -16.31
CA PRO A 290 -13.26 -5.41 -15.99
C PRO A 290 -13.51 -4.36 -14.89
N ASP A 291 -14.72 -3.78 -14.82
CA ASP A 291 -15.09 -2.75 -13.87
C ASP A 291 -15.94 -3.33 -12.74
N ILE A 292 -15.42 -3.23 -11.50
CA ILE A 292 -16.06 -3.72 -10.29
C ILE A 292 -16.30 -2.53 -9.37
N ALA A 293 -17.56 -2.23 -9.08
CA ALA A 293 -17.91 -1.33 -8.00
C ALA A 293 -17.88 -2.09 -6.68
N VAL A 294 -17.14 -1.56 -5.72
CA VAL A 294 -17.04 -2.06 -4.35
C VAL A 294 -17.70 -1.02 -3.44
N LEU A 295 -18.70 -1.46 -2.70
CA LEU A 295 -19.44 -0.64 -1.75
C LEU A 295 -19.05 -1.09 -0.34
N TYR A 296 -18.73 -0.14 0.54
CA TYR A 296 -18.54 -0.41 1.96
C TYR A 296 -19.69 0.20 2.76
N ASN A 297 -20.53 -0.66 3.34
CA ASN A 297 -21.83 -0.26 3.91
C ASN A 297 -21.77 0.09 5.40
N LYS A 298 -20.60 0.04 6.05
CA LYS A 298 -20.48 0.28 7.49
C LYS A 298 -19.97 1.69 7.84
N GLU A 299 -19.59 2.48 6.84
CA GLU A 299 -19.14 3.86 7.02
C GLU A 299 -19.75 4.79 5.96
N GLU A 300 -19.94 6.05 6.33
CA GLU A 300 -20.32 7.11 5.42
C GLU A 300 -19.06 7.83 4.93
N PRO A 301 -19.00 8.25 3.66
CA PRO A 301 -17.86 9.02 3.13
C PRO A 301 -17.64 10.31 3.93
N GLU A 302 -16.38 10.74 4.03
CA GLU A 302 -16.06 12.02 4.65
C GLU A 302 -16.82 13.19 4.00
N ALA A 303 -17.26 14.16 4.81
CA ALA A 303 -17.95 15.35 4.32
C ALA A 303 -17.13 16.12 3.26
N GLY A 304 -15.80 16.11 3.39
CA GLY A 304 -14.89 16.71 2.40
C GLY A 304 -14.92 16.04 1.04
N TYR A 305 -15.09 14.70 1.02
CA TYR A 305 -15.26 13.93 -0.21
C TYR A 305 -16.58 14.28 -0.89
N ILE A 306 -17.69 14.23 -0.15
CA ILE A 306 -19.04 14.51 -0.66
C ILE A 306 -19.16 15.94 -1.19
N LEU A 307 -18.49 16.91 -0.55
CA LEU A 307 -18.51 18.30 -1.02
C LEU A 307 -17.88 18.48 -2.41
N LEU A 308 -16.90 17.64 -2.76
CA LEU A 308 -16.20 17.68 -4.04
C LEU A 308 -16.79 16.69 -5.06
N ASN A 309 -17.65 15.78 -4.64
CA ASN A 309 -18.24 14.69 -5.44
C ASN A 309 -19.73 14.57 -5.11
N GLU A 310 -20.52 15.58 -5.46
CA GLU A 310 -21.93 15.73 -5.06
C GLU A 310 -22.83 14.58 -5.55
N ASP A 311 -22.48 13.95 -6.66
CA ASP A 311 -23.21 12.85 -7.29
C ASP A 311 -22.91 11.48 -6.64
N GLU A 312 -21.89 11.40 -5.78
CA GLU A 312 -21.49 10.17 -5.12
C GLU A 312 -22.44 9.78 -3.95
N PRO A 313 -22.54 8.49 -3.62
CA PRO A 313 -23.36 8.01 -2.51
C PRO A 313 -22.96 8.67 -1.18
N LYS A 314 -23.98 8.99 -0.34
CA LYS A 314 -23.76 9.66 0.95
C LYS A 314 -23.88 8.73 2.15
N LYS A 315 -24.37 7.50 1.96
CA LYS A 315 -24.63 6.54 3.05
C LYS A 315 -23.64 5.39 3.13
N TYR A 316 -22.79 5.26 2.16
CA TYR A 316 -21.77 4.22 2.07
C TYR A 316 -20.63 4.72 1.17
N GLU A 317 -19.46 4.19 1.36
CA GLU A 317 -18.32 4.47 0.49
C GLU A 317 -18.40 3.63 -0.77
N GLN A 318 -18.12 4.24 -1.90
CA GLN A 318 -18.08 3.54 -3.20
C GLN A 318 -16.74 3.76 -3.87
N SER A 319 -16.17 2.68 -4.35
CA SER A 319 -14.93 2.67 -5.15
C SER A 319 -15.11 1.79 -6.36
N ILE A 320 -14.36 2.06 -7.42
CA ILE A 320 -14.33 1.21 -8.62
C ILE A 320 -12.91 0.71 -8.81
N ILE A 321 -12.78 -0.60 -8.94
CA ILE A 321 -11.58 -1.26 -9.44
C ILE A 321 -11.78 -1.53 -10.92
N THR A 322 -10.88 -1.04 -11.77
CA THR A 322 -10.82 -1.40 -13.19
C THR A 322 -9.59 -2.26 -13.42
N ILE A 323 -9.78 -3.46 -13.95
CA ILE A 323 -8.70 -4.38 -14.30
C ILE A 323 -8.25 -4.06 -15.74
N VAL A 324 -6.99 -3.65 -15.87
CA VAL A 324 -6.42 -3.16 -17.14
C VAL A 324 -6.00 -4.33 -18.05
N SER A 325 -5.64 -5.46 -17.46
CA SER A 325 -5.22 -6.68 -18.16
C SER A 325 -6.16 -7.84 -17.84
N ASN A 326 -6.27 -8.81 -18.76
CA ASN A 326 -7.03 -10.06 -18.52
C ASN A 326 -6.28 -11.03 -17.60
N THR A 327 -5.46 -10.51 -16.67
CA THR A 327 -4.70 -11.29 -15.71
C THR A 327 -5.48 -11.52 -14.43
N SER A 328 -5.15 -12.59 -13.73
CA SER A 328 -5.69 -12.83 -12.40
C SER A 328 -5.03 -11.90 -11.38
N ILE A 329 -5.80 -11.43 -10.41
CA ILE A 329 -5.26 -10.79 -9.22
C ILE A 329 -4.97 -11.88 -8.19
N ALA A 330 -3.71 -12.05 -7.83
CA ALA A 330 -3.28 -12.98 -6.78
C ALA A 330 -3.19 -12.24 -5.45
N ILE A 331 -3.85 -12.77 -4.42
CA ILE A 331 -3.99 -12.13 -3.11
C ILE A 331 -3.42 -13.05 -2.03
N GLU A 332 -2.59 -12.49 -1.17
CA GLU A 332 -2.00 -13.14 -0.01
C GLU A 332 -2.80 -12.88 1.28
N GLN A 333 -2.59 -13.72 2.29
CA GLN A 333 -3.35 -13.64 3.54
C GLN A 333 -3.18 -12.32 4.30
N ASN A 334 -2.08 -11.61 4.10
CA ASN A 334 -1.87 -10.28 4.71
C ASN A 334 -2.58 -9.15 3.96
N GLY A 335 -3.25 -9.45 2.83
CA GLY A 335 -3.94 -8.49 1.97
C GLY A 335 -3.04 -7.90 0.88
N TYR A 336 -1.77 -8.32 0.81
CA TYR A 336 -0.93 -7.99 -0.33
C TYR A 336 -1.50 -8.63 -1.60
N TYR A 337 -1.47 -7.92 -2.71
CA TYR A 337 -1.88 -8.44 -4.01
C TYR A 337 -0.82 -8.12 -5.05
N PHE A 338 -0.67 -9.04 -6.00
CA PHE A 338 0.32 -8.97 -7.05
C PHE A 338 -0.14 -8.07 -8.19
N ASP A 339 0.86 -7.56 -8.95
CA ASP A 339 0.64 -6.82 -10.18
C ASP A 339 -0.25 -5.58 -9.97
N GLN A 340 0.09 -4.78 -8.94
CA GLN A 340 -0.66 -3.58 -8.54
C GLN A 340 -0.84 -2.58 -9.68
N ASN A 341 0.03 -2.61 -10.70
CA ASN A 341 -0.09 -1.78 -11.90
C ASN A 341 -1.16 -2.25 -12.88
N ASP A 342 -1.69 -3.47 -12.70
CA ASP A 342 -2.73 -4.04 -13.58
C ASP A 342 -4.14 -3.61 -13.18
N ILE A 343 -4.26 -2.83 -12.12
CA ILE A 343 -5.52 -2.27 -11.68
C ILE A 343 -5.45 -0.74 -11.59
N THR A 344 -6.56 -0.09 -11.88
CA THR A 344 -6.78 1.31 -11.54
C THR A 344 -7.93 1.42 -10.54
N ILE A 345 -7.84 2.43 -9.68
CA ILE A 345 -8.79 2.66 -8.60
C ILE A 345 -9.35 4.06 -8.72
N THR A 346 -10.69 4.18 -8.63
CA THR A 346 -11.40 5.46 -8.58
C THR A 346 -12.41 5.45 -7.44
N GLY A 347 -13.09 6.56 -7.21
CA GLY A 347 -14.05 6.73 -6.12
C GLY A 347 -13.36 6.96 -4.78
N TYR A 348 -13.94 6.44 -3.69
CA TYR A 348 -13.49 6.75 -2.33
C TYR A 348 -12.06 6.29 -2.03
N TRP A 349 -11.62 5.13 -2.51
CA TRP A 349 -10.22 4.69 -2.34
C TRP A 349 -9.18 5.57 -3.05
N ALA A 350 -9.59 6.35 -4.05
CA ALA A 350 -8.71 7.36 -4.65
C ALA A 350 -8.68 8.67 -3.84
N TRP A 351 -9.62 8.87 -2.91
CA TRP A 351 -9.60 9.93 -1.91
C TRP A 351 -8.60 9.63 -0.80
N ASP A 352 -8.59 8.40 -0.30
CA ASP A 352 -7.61 7.90 0.65
C ASP A 352 -6.24 7.79 -0.02
N LYS A 353 -5.25 8.42 0.60
CA LYS A 353 -3.88 8.48 0.08
C LYS A 353 -2.87 8.12 1.17
N ILE A 354 -1.66 8.66 1.08
CA ILE A 354 -0.57 8.34 2.02
C ILE A 354 -0.97 8.61 3.48
N ALA A 355 -1.79 9.62 3.75
CA ALA A 355 -2.20 9.96 5.12
C ALA A 355 -3.13 8.92 5.77
N ASP A 356 -3.78 8.09 4.97
CA ASP A 356 -4.76 7.09 5.42
C ASP A 356 -4.22 5.66 5.34
N MET A 357 -2.94 5.49 4.94
CA MET A 357 -2.32 4.18 4.88
C MET A 357 -2.00 3.64 6.27
N VAL A 358 -2.30 2.36 6.47
CA VAL A 358 -1.81 1.56 7.60
C VAL A 358 -0.91 0.43 7.08
N PRO A 359 0.08 -0.02 7.87
CA PRO A 359 1.00 -1.07 7.42
C PRO A 359 0.32 -2.44 7.26
N TYR A 360 0.89 -3.32 6.42
CA TYR A 360 0.36 -4.67 6.16
C TYR A 360 0.31 -5.56 7.41
N GLU A 361 1.08 -5.30 8.45
CA GLU A 361 0.99 -6.03 9.71
C GLU A 361 -0.09 -5.47 10.65
N TYR A 362 -0.66 -4.30 10.37
CA TYR A 362 -1.75 -3.76 11.19
C TYR A 362 -2.92 -4.75 11.26
N ARG A 363 -3.39 -4.99 12.47
CA ARG A 363 -4.62 -5.75 12.76
C ARG A 363 -5.45 -4.91 13.72
N PRO A 364 -6.74 -4.69 13.41
CA PRO A 364 -7.64 -4.09 14.38
C PRO A 364 -7.79 -5.02 15.59
N ASP A 365 -7.76 -4.45 16.79
CA ASP A 365 -8.00 -5.16 18.05
C ASP A 365 -9.47 -5.57 18.20
#